data_11ac3af1e3628aff4952da528e2c93b0
#
_entry.id   11ac3af1e3628aff4952da528e2c93b0
#
_cell.length_a   1.000
_cell.length_b   1.000
_cell.length_c   1.000
_cell.angle_alpha   90.00
_cell.angle_beta   90.00
_cell.angle_gamma   90.00
#
_symmetry.space_group_name_H-M   'P 1'
#
loop_
_entity.id
_entity.type
_entity.pdbx_description
1 polymer ?
#
loop_
_entity_poly.entity_id
_entity_poly.type
_entity_poly.pdbx_seq_one_letter_code
_entity_poly.pdbx_strand_id
1 'polypeptide(L)'
;MIFYSHFHDTFNPTLLLGRNADKRNLADIFFHQNHGAWLLLSYLPYLSLCYAAGNALLARSPLSYPTLADGAGQYAVNTCVFVLSLVFFYWLRYGGTLRHRKKPEWDEVPVTVKEDVFLGKATMDDLIALKLLRRRTVHAAMRHTDADTAALLPAIISSDAPFLPDPLCAFARTAQGAVITPPRRIFFLLAESYGQVHFDAPYAPLGLMEAGERFRAEEHTVCIDNFLSGGMISQPSLTSLLAGVYDADLELNENVLFWEHTLPTALPLILKRLGYRTSFWYGGGLNWGSLTHFIPALGFDAAYGGPDICPSDAPRTWLGIYDHLFLEEAGRRIRAEGDAPSFHFIYTTSNHGPYLLPFEEYGFDARRLTDHGVRKDSLKYRGLACAWYADQALCRFIDEMQAAYPDSLFIVTGDHVGGEFPLIPGMTERRELLLRERLLTSFSMHHPQLMKADFAGNMIGGHMNILPTLIELIAPQGFSYYAIEKPLTERLDHVVTPYAWLTQEEVGHYQDRTAQALTVTAGTLPWQVDTERFAEECDAYVELTAYYVRHPELLIRKEDL
;
A
#
# COMPACT_ATOMS: atom_id res chain seq x y z
N MET A 1 -21.12 0.11 7.44
CA MET A 1 -21.33 -1.36 7.18
C MET A 1 -20.72 -1.83 5.85
N ILE A 2 -21.05 -1.25 4.70
CA ILE A 2 -20.51 -1.71 3.39
C ILE A 2 -18.97 -1.62 3.35
N PHE A 3 -18.39 -0.49 3.75
CA PHE A 3 -16.94 -0.35 3.80
C PHE A 3 -16.29 -1.40 4.71
N TYR A 4 -16.84 -1.60 5.90
CA TYR A 4 -16.36 -2.61 6.83
C TYR A 4 -16.47 -4.04 6.27
N SER A 5 -17.55 -4.37 5.55
CA SER A 5 -17.71 -5.72 4.96
C SER A 5 -16.68 -6.03 3.86
N HIS A 6 -16.09 -5.01 3.24
CA HIS A 6 -15.08 -5.17 2.20
C HIS A 6 -13.64 -5.04 2.73
N PHE A 7 -13.41 -4.13 3.67
CA PHE A 7 -12.06 -3.79 4.14
C PHE A 7 -11.78 -4.20 5.58
N HIS A 8 -12.79 -4.73 6.30
CA HIS A 8 -12.73 -5.08 7.73
C HIS A 8 -12.16 -3.96 8.61
N ASP A 9 -12.38 -2.72 8.17
CA ASP A 9 -11.90 -1.52 8.86
C ASP A 9 -12.94 -0.39 8.87
N THR A 10 -12.72 0.62 9.73
CA THR A 10 -13.39 1.92 9.65
C THR A 10 -12.92 2.66 8.40
N PHE A 11 -13.49 3.83 8.11
CA PHE A 11 -12.97 4.66 7.02
C PHE A 11 -11.49 4.95 7.23
N ASN A 12 -10.69 4.49 6.30
CA ASN A 12 -9.24 4.60 6.27
C ASN A 12 -8.81 5.26 4.95
N PRO A 13 -7.52 5.51 4.70
CA PRO A 13 -7.03 6.17 3.49
C PRO A 13 -7.55 5.56 2.18
N THR A 14 -7.87 4.27 2.14
CA THR A 14 -8.44 3.60 0.97
C THR A 14 -9.77 4.23 0.50
N LEU A 15 -10.54 4.84 1.41
CA LEU A 15 -11.77 5.55 1.04
C LEU A 15 -11.49 6.74 0.11
N LEU A 16 -10.36 7.42 0.28
CA LEU A 16 -9.99 8.58 -0.53
C LEU A 16 -9.61 8.20 -1.97
N LEU A 17 -9.15 6.96 -2.19
CA LEU A 17 -8.89 6.43 -3.53
C LEU A 17 -10.15 6.46 -4.41
N GLY A 18 -11.34 6.33 -3.79
CA GLY A 18 -12.62 6.45 -4.48
C GLY A 18 -12.89 7.83 -5.07
N ARG A 19 -12.20 8.89 -4.61
CA ARG A 19 -12.42 10.26 -5.11
C ARG A 19 -12.05 10.39 -6.60
N ASN A 20 -11.01 9.72 -7.02
CA ASN A 20 -10.46 9.76 -8.37
C ASN A 20 -10.76 8.49 -9.17
N ALA A 21 -11.51 7.54 -8.60
CA ALA A 21 -11.93 6.33 -9.29
C ALA A 21 -12.94 6.65 -10.41
N ASP A 22 -12.97 5.82 -11.46
CA ASP A 22 -13.97 5.94 -12.51
C ASP A 22 -15.38 5.87 -11.93
N LYS A 23 -16.14 6.94 -12.11
CA LYS A 23 -17.51 7.08 -11.59
C LYS A 23 -18.45 5.99 -12.11
N ARG A 24 -18.21 5.44 -13.32
CA ARG A 24 -18.99 4.33 -13.87
C ARG A 24 -18.69 3.04 -13.10
N ASN A 25 -17.42 2.78 -12.83
CA ASN A 25 -17.02 1.62 -12.02
C ASN A 25 -17.56 1.73 -10.58
N LEU A 26 -17.48 2.91 -9.96
CA LEU A 26 -18.06 3.12 -8.63
C LEU A 26 -19.58 2.90 -8.62
N ALA A 27 -20.29 3.37 -9.65
CA ALA A 27 -21.71 3.14 -9.79
C ALA A 27 -22.02 1.65 -9.99
N ASP A 28 -21.25 0.95 -10.80
CA ASP A 28 -21.40 -0.49 -11.03
C ASP A 28 -21.18 -1.29 -9.74
N ILE A 29 -20.12 -1.00 -9.00
CA ILE A 29 -19.83 -1.59 -7.69
C ILE A 29 -21.00 -1.33 -6.74
N PHE A 30 -21.48 -0.09 -6.66
CA PHE A 30 -22.54 0.26 -5.73
C PHE A 30 -23.86 -0.43 -6.11
N PHE A 31 -24.31 -0.32 -7.37
CA PHE A 31 -25.63 -0.79 -7.77
C PHE A 31 -25.70 -2.30 -8.02
N HIS A 32 -24.67 -2.88 -8.66
CA HIS A 32 -24.70 -4.30 -9.06
C HIS A 32 -24.01 -5.22 -8.06
N GLN A 33 -22.84 -4.86 -7.57
CA GLN A 33 -22.09 -5.74 -6.65
C GLN A 33 -22.57 -5.62 -5.20
N ASN A 34 -22.96 -4.43 -4.75
CA ASN A 34 -23.42 -4.16 -3.39
C ASN A 34 -24.93 -4.00 -3.25
N HIS A 35 -25.68 -4.32 -4.32
CA HIS A 35 -27.14 -4.19 -4.31
C HIS A 35 -27.63 -2.80 -3.86
N GLY A 36 -26.95 -1.73 -4.29
CA GLY A 36 -27.15 -0.35 -3.84
C GLY A 36 -28.57 0.16 -3.96
N ALA A 37 -29.33 -0.29 -4.97
CA ALA A 37 -30.74 0.04 -5.10
C ALA A 37 -31.56 -0.45 -3.89
N TRP A 38 -31.33 -1.68 -3.42
CA TRP A 38 -31.99 -2.23 -2.22
C TRP A 38 -31.55 -1.52 -0.95
N LEU A 39 -30.28 -1.13 -0.86
CA LEU A 39 -29.76 -0.33 0.26
C LEU A 39 -30.46 1.04 0.34
N LEU A 40 -30.58 1.74 -0.79
CA LEU A 40 -31.30 3.01 -0.84
C LEU A 40 -32.77 2.85 -0.50
N LEU A 41 -33.42 1.82 -1.02
CA LEU A 41 -34.83 1.54 -0.71
C LEU A 41 -35.04 1.17 0.77
N SER A 42 -34.10 0.47 1.40
CA SER A 42 -34.15 0.12 2.84
C SER A 42 -34.08 1.35 3.75
N TYR A 43 -33.56 2.48 3.27
CA TYR A 43 -33.51 3.74 4.01
C TYR A 43 -34.92 4.32 4.25
N LEU A 44 -35.84 4.11 3.33
CA LEU A 44 -37.21 4.66 3.43
C LEU A 44 -37.99 4.09 4.64
N PRO A 45 -38.07 2.76 4.86
CA PRO A 45 -38.72 2.23 6.07
C PRO A 45 -37.97 2.61 7.34
N TYR A 46 -36.64 2.70 7.31
CA TYR A 46 -35.84 3.17 8.45
C TYR A 46 -36.20 4.61 8.83
N LEU A 47 -36.21 5.54 7.87
CA LEU A 47 -36.60 6.93 8.10
C LEU A 47 -38.04 7.05 8.58
N SER A 48 -38.95 6.24 8.00
CA SER A 48 -40.35 6.21 8.42
C SER A 48 -40.50 5.71 9.85
N LEU A 49 -39.73 4.70 10.25
CA LEU A 49 -39.70 4.19 11.60
C LEU A 49 -39.14 5.23 12.58
N CYS A 50 -38.03 5.88 12.26
CA CYS A 50 -37.44 6.95 13.05
C CYS A 50 -38.40 8.13 13.22
N TYR A 51 -39.08 8.53 12.14
CA TYR A 51 -40.08 9.60 12.19
C TYR A 51 -41.29 9.22 13.06
N ALA A 52 -41.82 8.00 12.88
CA ALA A 52 -42.96 7.51 13.67
C ALA A 52 -42.59 7.37 15.16
N ALA A 53 -41.40 6.83 15.47
CA ALA A 53 -40.89 6.73 16.83
C ALA A 53 -40.67 8.10 17.47
N GLY A 54 -40.06 9.04 16.72
CA GLY A 54 -39.87 10.41 17.17
C GLY A 54 -41.18 11.13 17.48
N ASN A 55 -42.17 11.03 16.55
CA ASN A 55 -43.50 11.59 16.78
C ASN A 55 -44.23 10.92 17.96
N ALA A 56 -44.13 9.61 18.12
CA ALA A 56 -44.74 8.91 19.24
C ALA A 56 -44.12 9.32 20.59
N LEU A 57 -42.81 9.53 20.63
CA LEU A 57 -42.10 10.03 21.82
C LEU A 57 -42.52 11.47 22.13
N LEU A 58 -42.53 12.34 21.15
CA LEU A 58 -42.96 13.74 21.33
C LEU A 58 -44.44 13.85 21.72
N ALA A 59 -45.30 13.04 21.15
CA ALA A 59 -46.75 13.04 21.48
C ALA A 59 -47.06 12.48 22.86
N ARG A 60 -46.23 11.52 23.34
CA ARG A 60 -46.43 10.85 24.65
C ARG A 60 -45.74 11.52 25.82
N SER A 61 -44.83 12.45 25.52
CA SER A 61 -44.12 13.23 26.55
C SER A 61 -44.46 14.69 26.46
N PRO A 62 -45.65 15.13 26.91
CA PRO A 62 -45.72 16.46 27.44
C PRO A 62 -44.87 16.42 28.72
N LEU A 63 -43.57 16.80 28.62
CA LEU A 63 -42.83 17.20 29.81
C LEU A 63 -43.54 18.45 30.35
N SER A 64 -44.62 18.19 31.09
CA SER A 64 -45.26 19.25 31.83
C SER A 64 -44.36 19.53 33.01
N TYR A 65 -43.65 20.60 32.91
CA TYR A 65 -42.94 21.18 34.05
C TYR A 65 -43.97 21.53 35.14
N PRO A 66 -43.66 21.28 36.40
CA PRO A 66 -44.50 21.82 37.47
C PRO A 66 -44.51 23.34 37.31
N THR A 67 -45.68 23.89 37.06
CA THR A 67 -45.90 25.34 37.01
C THR A 67 -46.15 25.82 38.41
N LEU A 68 -45.24 26.68 38.92
CA LEU A 68 -45.39 27.32 40.23
C LEU A 68 -46.03 28.68 40.05
N ALA A 69 -46.86 29.08 41.02
CA ALA A 69 -47.64 30.33 40.99
C ALA A 69 -46.74 31.61 41.14
N ASP A 70 -45.54 31.44 41.68
CA ASP A 70 -44.59 32.54 41.81
C ASP A 70 -43.55 32.51 40.69
N GLY A 71 -43.20 33.66 40.14
CA GLY A 71 -42.21 33.75 39.04
C GLY A 71 -40.79 33.35 39.47
N ALA A 72 -40.38 33.59 40.69
CA ALA A 72 -39.05 33.24 41.19
C ALA A 72 -38.87 31.74 41.35
N GLY A 73 -39.89 31.05 41.89
CA GLY A 73 -39.89 29.58 41.99
C GLY A 73 -39.88 28.92 40.64
N GLN A 74 -40.59 29.43 39.64
CA GLN A 74 -40.58 28.89 38.28
C GLN A 74 -39.21 29.06 37.63
N TYR A 75 -38.53 30.18 37.80
CA TYR A 75 -37.15 30.36 37.32
C TYR A 75 -36.18 29.36 37.94
N ALA A 76 -36.32 29.11 39.26
CA ALA A 76 -35.49 28.13 39.96
C ALA A 76 -35.69 26.69 39.38
N VAL A 77 -36.95 26.29 39.18
CA VAL A 77 -37.29 24.97 38.57
C VAL A 77 -36.71 24.87 37.16
N ASN A 78 -36.91 25.86 36.31
CA ASN A 78 -36.40 25.87 34.95
C ASN A 78 -34.86 25.78 34.92
N THR A 79 -34.19 26.51 35.80
CA THR A 79 -32.73 26.45 35.94
C THR A 79 -32.26 25.09 36.40
N CYS A 80 -32.92 24.47 37.38
CA CYS A 80 -32.59 23.12 37.84
C CYS A 80 -32.76 22.06 36.72
N VAL A 81 -33.87 22.11 35.98
CA VAL A 81 -34.12 21.21 34.87
C VAL A 81 -33.06 21.40 33.77
N PHE A 82 -32.71 22.62 33.43
CA PHE A 82 -31.67 22.92 32.45
C PHE A 82 -30.31 22.36 32.88
N VAL A 83 -29.89 22.62 34.12
CA VAL A 83 -28.62 22.13 34.67
C VAL A 83 -28.59 20.57 34.69
N LEU A 84 -29.68 19.94 35.16
CA LEU A 84 -29.78 18.48 35.17
C LEU A 84 -29.74 17.90 33.77
N SER A 85 -30.39 18.54 32.81
CA SER A 85 -30.34 18.12 31.39
C SER A 85 -28.94 18.26 30.82
N LEU A 86 -28.20 19.32 31.12
CA LEU A 86 -26.80 19.49 30.73
C LEU A 86 -25.89 18.42 31.35
N VAL A 87 -26.05 18.15 32.65
CA VAL A 87 -25.29 17.12 33.36
C VAL A 87 -25.60 15.72 32.78
N PHE A 88 -26.87 15.43 32.52
CA PHE A 88 -27.30 14.19 31.92
C PHE A 88 -26.77 14.05 30.48
N PHE A 89 -26.89 15.08 29.65
CA PHE A 89 -26.33 15.10 28.30
C PHE A 89 -24.82 14.89 28.32
N TYR A 90 -24.10 15.57 29.21
CA TYR A 90 -22.68 15.42 29.39
C TYR A 90 -22.30 14.00 29.83
N TRP A 91 -23.01 13.41 30.78
CA TRP A 91 -22.82 12.04 31.24
C TRP A 91 -23.08 11.04 30.12
N LEU A 92 -24.17 11.21 29.36
CA LEU A 92 -24.51 10.35 28.23
C LEU A 92 -23.47 10.44 27.12
N ARG A 93 -23.07 11.66 26.77
CA ARG A 93 -22.07 11.90 25.70
C ARG A 93 -20.73 11.25 26.00
N TYR A 94 -20.33 11.13 27.23
CA TYR A 94 -19.03 10.58 27.64
C TYR A 94 -19.10 9.18 28.22
N GLY A 95 -20.06 8.37 27.78
CA GLY A 95 -20.12 6.95 28.13
C GLY A 95 -20.40 6.65 29.60
N GLY A 96 -21.22 7.48 30.26
CA GLY A 96 -21.66 7.25 31.64
C GLY A 96 -20.66 7.69 32.72
N THR A 97 -19.72 8.59 32.41
CA THR A 97 -18.77 9.15 33.41
C THR A 97 -18.78 10.67 33.44
N LEU A 98 -18.63 11.22 34.66
CA LEU A 98 -18.43 12.65 34.87
C LEU A 98 -16.96 13.02 35.14
N ARG A 99 -16.06 12.04 35.22
CA ARG A 99 -14.62 12.24 35.49
C ARG A 99 -13.85 12.50 34.20
N HIS A 100 -13.34 13.69 34.00
CA HIS A 100 -12.65 14.14 32.80
C HIS A 100 -11.45 13.22 32.42
N ARG A 101 -10.65 12.76 33.38
CA ARG A 101 -9.48 11.88 33.13
C ARG A 101 -9.83 10.46 32.64
N LYS A 102 -11.09 10.05 32.70
CA LYS A 102 -11.55 8.73 32.25
C LYS A 102 -12.45 8.81 31.01
N LYS A 103 -12.66 9.98 30.47
CA LYS A 103 -13.47 10.17 29.27
C LYS A 103 -12.62 9.88 28.06
N PRO A 104 -13.07 9.03 27.15
CA PRO A 104 -12.45 8.97 25.83
C PRO A 104 -12.64 10.33 25.16
N GLU A 105 -11.59 10.83 24.52
CA GLU A 105 -11.77 11.91 23.56
C GLU A 105 -12.71 11.42 22.45
N TRP A 106 -13.41 12.35 21.82
CA TRP A 106 -14.42 12.00 20.79
C TRP A 106 -13.82 11.26 19.56
N ASP A 107 -12.51 11.30 19.41
CA ASP A 107 -11.68 10.67 18.37
C ASP A 107 -10.86 9.49 18.90
N GLU A 108 -11.04 9.06 20.15
CA GLU A 108 -10.39 7.91 20.74
C GLU A 108 -11.35 6.74 20.91
N VAL A 109 -10.82 5.53 20.75
CA VAL A 109 -11.55 4.30 21.07
C VAL A 109 -11.66 4.16 22.58
N PRO A 110 -12.87 3.89 23.13
CA PRO A 110 -13.04 3.70 24.56
C PRO A 110 -12.14 2.59 25.12
N VAL A 111 -11.48 2.87 26.24
CA VAL A 111 -10.54 1.92 26.88
C VAL A 111 -11.17 0.54 27.15
N THR A 112 -12.46 0.48 27.42
CA THR A 112 -13.20 -0.76 27.71
C THR A 112 -13.36 -1.69 26.52
N VAL A 113 -13.18 -1.20 25.30
CA VAL A 113 -13.31 -1.98 24.04
C VAL A 113 -12.03 -1.95 23.22
N LYS A 114 -10.98 -1.32 23.71
CA LYS A 114 -9.71 -1.17 22.98
C LYS A 114 -9.00 -2.49 22.71
N GLU A 115 -9.20 -3.47 23.57
CA GLU A 115 -8.63 -4.82 23.44
C GLU A 115 -9.38 -5.70 22.42
N ASP A 116 -10.62 -5.35 22.08
CA ASP A 116 -11.41 -6.03 21.07
C ASP A 116 -11.36 -5.25 19.77
N VAL A 117 -10.69 -5.79 18.76
CA VAL A 117 -10.48 -5.15 17.46
C VAL A 117 -11.80 -4.80 16.76
N PHE A 118 -12.79 -5.70 16.83
CA PHE A 118 -14.09 -5.46 16.21
C PHE A 118 -14.88 -4.39 16.95
N LEU A 119 -15.00 -4.49 18.28
CA LEU A 119 -15.71 -3.51 19.08
C LEU A 119 -15.02 -2.14 19.03
N GLY A 120 -13.69 -2.11 19.03
CA GLY A 120 -12.92 -0.88 18.84
C GLY A 120 -13.27 -0.16 17.54
N LYS A 121 -13.33 -0.90 16.44
CA LYS A 121 -13.73 -0.36 15.13
C LYS A 121 -15.22 -0.01 15.06
N ALA A 122 -16.09 -0.83 15.63
CA ALA A 122 -17.53 -0.62 15.63
C ALA A 122 -17.99 0.58 16.48
N THR A 123 -17.20 1.02 17.45
CA THR A 123 -17.49 2.21 18.26
C THR A 123 -17.04 3.53 17.62
N MET A 124 -16.23 3.46 16.56
CA MET A 124 -15.81 4.64 15.81
C MET A 124 -16.94 5.10 14.89
N ASP A 125 -17.42 6.32 15.07
CA ASP A 125 -18.41 6.94 14.18
C ASP A 125 -17.80 7.23 12.80
N ASP A 126 -18.54 6.93 11.73
CA ASP A 126 -18.07 7.10 10.36
C ASP A 126 -17.66 8.55 10.03
N LEU A 127 -18.35 9.55 10.58
CA LEU A 127 -18.00 10.97 10.39
C LEU A 127 -16.72 11.32 11.13
N ILE A 128 -16.50 10.74 12.30
CA ILE A 128 -15.26 10.89 13.06
C ILE A 128 -14.11 10.25 12.32
N ALA A 129 -14.29 9.01 11.85
CA ALA A 129 -13.29 8.30 11.04
C ALA A 129 -12.91 9.10 9.79
N LEU A 130 -13.90 9.66 9.06
CA LEU A 130 -13.67 10.51 7.90
C LEU A 130 -12.93 11.82 8.25
N LYS A 131 -13.26 12.43 9.38
CA LYS A 131 -12.57 13.65 9.84
C LYS A 131 -11.12 13.37 10.25
N LEU A 132 -10.88 12.25 10.95
CA LEU A 132 -9.52 11.81 11.31
C LEU A 132 -8.68 11.50 10.06
N LEU A 133 -9.27 10.83 9.09
CA LEU A 133 -8.66 10.56 7.81
C LEU A 133 -8.21 11.87 7.13
N ARG A 134 -9.11 12.83 6.99
CA ARG A 134 -8.79 14.14 6.40
C ARG A 134 -7.71 14.92 7.19
N ARG A 135 -7.65 14.75 8.51
CA ARG A 135 -6.59 15.39 9.32
C ARG A 135 -5.23 14.74 9.11
N ARG A 136 -5.17 13.42 8.94
CA ARG A 136 -3.91 12.70 8.67
C ARG A 136 -3.27 13.15 7.38
N THR A 137 -4.03 13.25 6.32
CA THR A 137 -3.56 13.62 4.97
C THR A 137 -3.04 15.06 4.85
N VAL A 138 -3.69 16.01 5.54
CA VAL A 138 -3.33 17.44 5.40
C VAL A 138 -2.16 17.86 6.29
N HIS A 139 -1.85 17.11 7.35
CA HIS A 139 -0.92 17.58 8.38
C HIS A 139 0.43 16.85 8.43
N ALA A 140 0.63 15.76 7.70
CA ALA A 140 1.88 15.01 7.77
C ALA A 140 3.10 15.85 7.31
N ALA A 141 3.01 16.51 6.16
CA ALA A 141 4.09 17.34 5.62
C ALA A 141 4.35 18.64 6.40
N MET A 142 3.41 19.05 7.26
CA MET A 142 3.47 20.33 7.98
C MET A 142 3.85 20.17 9.47
N ARG A 143 4.27 18.99 9.90
CA ARG A 143 4.57 18.73 11.32
C ARG A 143 5.91 19.28 11.76
N HIS A 144 6.86 19.35 10.84
CA HIS A 144 8.24 19.73 11.14
C HIS A 144 8.63 21.05 10.48
N THR A 145 9.56 21.73 11.10
CA THR A 145 10.25 22.91 10.57
C THR A 145 11.59 22.49 9.96
N ASP A 146 12.24 23.37 9.22
CA ASP A 146 13.59 23.10 8.68
C ASP A 146 14.64 22.87 9.76
N ALA A 147 14.42 23.39 10.97
CA ALA A 147 15.26 23.08 12.12
C ALA A 147 15.09 21.62 12.58
N ASP A 148 13.85 21.10 12.54
CA ASP A 148 13.58 19.69 12.84
C ASP A 148 14.16 18.78 11.75
N THR A 149 14.08 19.19 10.48
CA THR A 149 14.71 18.49 9.35
C THR A 149 16.22 18.34 9.55
N ALA A 150 16.89 19.42 9.93
CA ALA A 150 18.33 19.39 10.20
C ALA A 150 18.72 18.47 11.38
N ALA A 151 17.80 18.24 12.32
CA ALA A 151 17.99 17.35 13.44
C ALA A 151 17.71 15.86 13.11
N LEU A 152 16.73 15.60 12.24
CA LEU A 152 16.27 14.24 11.91
C LEU A 152 17.10 13.57 10.80
N LEU A 153 17.42 14.29 9.73
CA LEU A 153 18.09 13.72 8.56
C LEU A 153 19.47 13.08 8.83
N PRO A 154 20.27 13.48 9.84
CA PRO A 154 21.51 12.79 10.17
C PRO A 154 21.35 11.30 10.50
N ALA A 155 20.14 10.84 10.84
CA ALA A 155 19.87 9.41 11.06
C ALA A 155 20.05 8.58 9.76
N ILE A 156 19.82 9.18 8.58
CA ILE A 156 19.92 8.49 7.27
C ILE A 156 21.03 9.04 6.38
N ILE A 157 21.65 10.17 6.73
CA ILE A 157 22.75 10.79 5.97
C ILE A 157 24.07 10.48 6.64
N SER A 158 24.92 9.73 5.97
CA SER A 158 26.24 9.31 6.49
C SER A 158 27.37 10.33 6.23
N SER A 159 27.06 11.54 5.76
CA SER A 159 28.05 12.54 5.36
C SER A 159 28.18 13.67 6.39
N ASP A 160 29.42 14.02 6.74
CA ASP A 160 29.72 15.22 7.54
C ASP A 160 29.57 16.53 6.76
N ALA A 161 29.31 16.46 5.46
CA ALA A 161 29.11 17.64 4.61
C ALA A 161 27.71 18.26 4.86
N PRO A 162 27.59 19.60 4.75
CA PRO A 162 26.29 20.24 4.82
C PRO A 162 25.36 19.68 3.72
N PHE A 163 24.18 19.20 4.11
CA PHE A 163 23.17 18.65 3.20
C PHE A 163 22.02 19.61 2.91
N LEU A 164 21.88 20.67 3.67
CA LEU A 164 20.93 21.75 3.35
C LEU A 164 21.57 22.80 2.43
N PRO A 165 20.82 23.43 1.50
CA PRO A 165 19.35 23.37 1.39
C PRO A 165 18.80 22.19 0.56
N ASP A 166 19.63 21.32 -0.04
CA ASP A 166 19.16 20.20 -0.87
C ASP A 166 19.65 18.84 -0.32
N PRO A 167 18.86 18.20 0.55
CA PRO A 167 19.25 16.94 1.21
C PRO A 167 19.56 15.80 0.23
N LEU A 168 18.94 15.73 -0.96
CA LEU A 168 19.23 14.67 -1.93
C LEU A 168 20.66 14.70 -2.45
N CYS A 169 21.36 15.83 -2.34
CA CYS A 169 22.79 15.89 -2.69
C CYS A 169 23.64 14.91 -1.84
N ALA A 170 23.22 14.60 -0.61
CA ALA A 170 23.88 13.62 0.25
C ALA A 170 23.71 12.17 -0.23
N PHE A 171 22.74 11.92 -1.08
CA PHE A 171 22.43 10.61 -1.68
C PHE A 171 22.92 10.47 -3.13
N ALA A 172 23.82 11.36 -3.56
CA ALA A 172 24.47 11.26 -4.86
C ALA A 172 25.39 10.03 -4.91
N ARG A 173 25.25 9.23 -5.96
CA ARG A 173 26.02 8.00 -6.20
C ARG A 173 26.66 8.06 -7.57
N THR A 174 27.72 7.27 -7.73
CA THR A 174 28.41 7.12 -9.02
C THR A 174 28.60 5.63 -9.29
N ALA A 175 28.04 5.16 -10.39
CA ALA A 175 28.09 3.76 -10.78
C ALA A 175 29.54 3.29 -11.03
N GLN A 176 29.83 2.07 -10.57
CA GLN A 176 31.16 1.47 -10.67
C GLN A 176 31.42 0.82 -12.05
N GLY A 177 30.41 0.69 -12.86
CA GLY A 177 30.43 0.06 -14.18
C GLY A 177 29.48 -1.12 -14.26
N ALA A 178 28.96 -1.39 -15.44
CA ALA A 178 27.96 -2.42 -15.67
C ALA A 178 28.45 -3.82 -15.28
N VAL A 179 27.67 -4.53 -14.47
CA VAL A 179 27.91 -5.94 -14.08
C VAL A 179 27.42 -6.89 -15.17
N ILE A 180 26.30 -6.55 -15.81
CA ILE A 180 25.72 -7.29 -16.94
C ILE A 180 25.77 -6.43 -18.21
N THR A 181 25.72 -7.06 -19.37
CA THR A 181 25.52 -6.32 -20.62
C THR A 181 24.19 -5.56 -20.54
N PRO A 182 24.15 -4.24 -20.74
CA PRO A 182 22.91 -3.48 -20.66
C PRO A 182 21.82 -4.10 -21.56
N PRO A 183 20.72 -4.62 -20.99
CA PRO A 183 19.70 -5.33 -21.75
C PRO A 183 18.94 -4.35 -22.65
N ARG A 184 18.47 -4.84 -23.81
CA ARG A 184 17.60 -4.00 -24.67
C ARG A 184 16.20 -3.82 -24.08
N ARG A 185 15.76 -4.77 -23.27
CA ARG A 185 14.45 -4.73 -22.61
C ARG A 185 14.61 -4.92 -21.11
N ILE A 186 13.97 -4.06 -20.36
CA ILE A 186 13.84 -4.17 -18.91
C ILE A 186 12.35 -4.24 -18.58
N PHE A 187 11.94 -5.32 -17.93
CA PHE A 187 10.58 -5.53 -17.46
C PHE A 187 10.58 -5.40 -15.93
N PHE A 188 9.95 -4.37 -15.42
CA PHE A 188 9.67 -4.22 -13.99
C PHE A 188 8.21 -4.61 -13.75
N LEU A 189 7.99 -5.75 -13.13
CA LEU A 189 6.67 -6.31 -12.86
C LEU A 189 6.33 -6.06 -11.40
N LEU A 190 5.43 -5.12 -11.14
CA LEU A 190 4.85 -4.88 -9.84
C LEU A 190 3.53 -5.65 -9.76
N ALA A 191 3.48 -6.67 -8.92
CA ALA A 191 2.32 -7.54 -8.82
C ALA A 191 1.47 -7.17 -7.60
N GLU A 192 0.17 -6.94 -7.81
CA GLU A 192 -0.79 -6.61 -6.76
C GLU A 192 -0.81 -7.68 -5.67
N SER A 193 -0.55 -7.27 -4.41
CA SER A 193 -0.61 -8.12 -3.21
C SER A 193 0.18 -9.43 -3.30
N TYR A 194 1.30 -9.44 -4.02
CA TYR A 194 2.13 -10.64 -4.28
C TYR A 194 3.16 -10.85 -3.16
N GLY A 195 2.64 -11.21 -1.97
CA GLY A 195 3.41 -11.34 -0.74
C GLY A 195 4.29 -12.59 -0.70
N GLN A 196 5.43 -12.52 0.02
CA GLN A 196 6.34 -13.64 0.25
C GLN A 196 5.67 -14.81 0.98
N VAL A 197 4.69 -14.54 1.82
CA VAL A 197 3.97 -15.53 2.61
C VAL A 197 3.44 -16.73 1.80
N HIS A 198 3.06 -16.53 0.55
CA HIS A 198 2.54 -17.58 -0.31
C HIS A 198 3.63 -18.57 -0.78
N PHE A 199 4.90 -18.14 -0.76
CA PHE A 199 6.08 -18.97 -1.06
C PHE A 199 6.65 -19.67 0.19
N ASP A 200 6.21 -19.29 1.38
CA ASP A 200 6.74 -19.83 2.61
C ASP A 200 6.34 -21.31 2.81
N ALA A 201 7.25 -22.08 3.37
CA ALA A 201 7.13 -23.53 3.55
C ALA A 201 5.77 -24.00 4.14
N PRO A 202 5.13 -23.32 5.11
CA PRO A 202 3.82 -23.74 5.60
C PRO A 202 2.70 -23.75 4.54
N TYR A 203 2.84 -22.95 3.46
CA TYR A 203 1.81 -22.79 2.43
C TYR A 203 2.17 -23.46 1.10
N ALA A 204 3.42 -23.88 0.94
CA ALA A 204 3.89 -24.60 -0.25
C ALA A 204 3.02 -25.81 -0.65
N PRO A 205 2.46 -26.63 0.29
CA PRO A 205 1.60 -27.74 -0.08
C PRO A 205 0.31 -27.36 -0.81
N LEU A 206 -0.11 -26.09 -0.75
CA LEU A 206 -1.28 -25.59 -1.49
C LEU A 206 -0.99 -25.42 -2.99
N GLY A 207 0.29 -25.35 -3.39
CA GLY A 207 0.72 -25.18 -4.77
C GLY A 207 0.19 -23.91 -5.42
N LEU A 208 0.03 -22.81 -4.64
CA LEU A 208 -0.52 -21.56 -5.17
C LEU A 208 0.45 -20.81 -6.06
N MET A 209 1.75 -20.96 -5.81
CA MET A 209 2.82 -20.19 -6.45
C MET A 209 3.72 -21.08 -7.33
N GLU A 210 3.18 -22.16 -7.90
CA GLU A 210 3.96 -23.13 -8.68
C GLU A 210 4.66 -22.50 -9.90
N ALA A 211 4.05 -21.52 -10.55
CA ALA A 211 4.67 -20.85 -11.68
C ALA A 211 5.78 -19.89 -11.23
N GLY A 212 5.54 -19.12 -10.17
CA GLY A 212 6.54 -18.27 -9.54
C GLY A 212 7.72 -19.05 -8.97
N GLU A 213 7.47 -20.19 -8.32
CA GLU A 213 8.53 -21.08 -7.83
C GLU A 213 9.42 -21.59 -8.97
N ARG A 214 8.84 -21.96 -10.13
CA ARG A 214 9.63 -22.33 -11.32
C ARG A 214 10.52 -21.20 -11.79
N PHE A 215 9.97 -19.99 -11.96
CA PHE A 215 10.75 -18.80 -12.34
C PHE A 215 11.86 -18.49 -11.33
N ARG A 216 11.57 -18.57 -10.03
CA ARG A 216 12.54 -18.35 -8.95
C ARG A 216 13.64 -19.40 -8.89
N ALA A 217 13.38 -20.62 -9.42
CA ALA A 217 14.33 -21.71 -9.48
C ALA A 217 15.23 -21.69 -10.73
N GLU A 218 15.01 -20.78 -11.68
CA GLU A 218 15.87 -20.64 -12.87
C GLU A 218 17.29 -20.25 -12.47
N GLU A 219 18.29 -20.75 -13.21
CA GLU A 219 19.72 -20.66 -12.87
C GLU A 219 20.19 -19.21 -12.60
N HIS A 220 19.68 -18.27 -13.37
CA HIS A 220 20.07 -16.85 -13.33
C HIS A 220 19.03 -15.96 -12.64
N THR A 221 18.18 -16.54 -11.81
CA THR A 221 17.22 -15.80 -10.98
C THR A 221 17.75 -15.64 -9.56
N VAL A 222 17.83 -14.40 -9.10
CA VAL A 222 18.17 -14.05 -7.72
C VAL A 222 16.92 -13.67 -6.98
N CYS A 223 16.67 -14.31 -5.84
CA CYS A 223 15.53 -14.05 -4.96
C CYS A 223 16.01 -13.60 -3.58
N ILE A 224 15.29 -12.69 -2.98
CA ILE A 224 15.48 -12.30 -1.57
C ILE A 224 14.13 -12.48 -0.87
N ASP A 225 14.05 -13.46 0.04
CA ASP A 225 12.81 -13.84 0.71
C ASP A 225 12.40 -12.87 1.83
N ASN A 226 13.38 -12.16 2.39
CA ASN A 226 13.10 -11.15 3.38
C ASN A 226 13.18 -9.76 2.72
N PHE A 227 12.04 -9.30 2.17
CA PHE A 227 12.00 -8.09 1.37
C PHE A 227 10.85 -7.18 1.79
N LEU A 228 11.14 -5.92 2.13
CA LEU A 228 10.15 -4.94 2.55
C LEU A 228 9.59 -4.13 1.36
N SER A 229 8.28 -3.94 1.35
CA SER A 229 7.65 -3.00 0.43
C SER A 229 7.88 -1.54 0.84
N GLY A 230 7.79 -0.61 -0.09
CA GLY A 230 7.88 0.84 0.17
C GLY A 230 6.65 1.44 0.83
N GLY A 231 5.57 0.66 0.94
CA GLY A 231 4.31 1.04 1.56
C GLY A 231 3.51 -0.18 2.01
N MET A 232 2.58 0.02 2.94
CA MET A 232 1.70 -1.05 3.45
C MET A 232 0.48 -1.30 2.56
N ILE A 233 0.26 -0.45 1.56
CA ILE A 233 -0.81 -0.54 0.55
C ILE A 233 -0.26 -0.11 -0.81
N SER A 234 -1.03 -0.35 -1.86
CA SER A 234 -0.62 -0.18 -3.27
C SER A 234 -0.12 1.22 -3.60
N GLN A 235 -0.84 2.28 -3.20
CA GLN A 235 -0.51 3.65 -3.58
C GLN A 235 0.87 4.10 -3.08
N PRO A 236 1.19 4.10 -1.76
CA PRO A 236 2.51 4.54 -1.29
C PRO A 236 3.62 3.62 -1.80
N SER A 237 3.37 2.34 -2.02
CA SER A 237 4.36 1.41 -2.55
C SER A 237 4.74 1.76 -4.00
N LEU A 238 3.73 1.92 -4.87
CA LEU A 238 3.91 2.34 -6.26
C LEU A 238 4.62 3.69 -6.34
N THR A 239 4.12 4.67 -5.59
CA THR A 239 4.64 6.04 -5.61
C THR A 239 6.10 6.08 -5.16
N SER A 240 6.43 5.35 -4.08
CA SER A 240 7.80 5.25 -3.58
C SER A 240 8.76 4.68 -4.64
N LEU A 241 8.37 3.57 -5.28
CA LEU A 241 9.18 2.94 -6.33
C LEU A 241 9.42 3.88 -7.52
N LEU A 242 8.41 4.64 -7.92
CA LEU A 242 8.49 5.50 -9.10
C LEU A 242 9.20 6.82 -8.82
N ALA A 243 8.97 7.43 -7.64
CA ALA A 243 9.59 8.70 -7.25
C ALA A 243 11.01 8.54 -6.71
N GLY A 244 11.39 7.34 -6.25
CA GLY A 244 12.69 7.05 -5.65
C GLY A 244 12.89 7.64 -4.26
N VAL A 245 11.80 8.03 -3.60
CA VAL A 245 11.71 8.39 -2.17
C VAL A 245 10.48 7.75 -1.56
N TYR A 246 10.45 7.55 -0.24
CA TYR A 246 9.24 7.01 0.39
C TYR A 246 8.08 8.01 0.34
N ASP A 247 6.91 7.55 -0.11
CA ASP A 247 5.67 8.36 -0.10
C ASP A 247 5.22 8.69 1.33
N ALA A 248 5.41 7.78 2.26
CA ALA A 248 5.17 7.97 3.69
C ALA A 248 3.77 8.56 4.03
N ASP A 249 2.74 8.12 3.31
CA ASP A 249 1.36 8.61 3.40
C ASP A 249 1.21 10.13 3.11
N LEU A 250 2.15 10.71 2.37
CA LEU A 250 2.08 12.11 1.90
C LEU A 250 1.28 12.24 0.59
N GLU A 251 0.91 11.11 0.00
CA GLU A 251 0.10 11.04 -1.23
C GLU A 251 0.69 11.88 -2.37
N LEU A 252 1.99 11.68 -2.66
CA LEU A 252 2.70 12.46 -3.67
C LEU A 252 1.98 12.47 -5.04
N ASN A 253 1.43 11.33 -5.44
CA ASN A 253 0.67 11.19 -6.68
C ASN A 253 -0.64 11.99 -6.71
N GLU A 254 -1.24 12.28 -5.56
CA GLU A 254 -2.45 13.11 -5.42
C GLU A 254 -2.13 14.59 -5.20
N ASN A 255 -0.88 14.91 -4.92
CA ASN A 255 -0.45 16.29 -4.69
C ASN A 255 -0.19 16.99 -6.03
N VAL A 256 -0.93 18.07 -6.30
CA VAL A 256 -0.82 18.87 -7.53
C VAL A 256 0.62 19.34 -7.82
N LEU A 257 1.42 19.54 -6.77
CA LEU A 257 2.82 19.90 -6.91
C LEU A 257 3.58 18.86 -7.78
N PHE A 258 3.34 17.57 -7.54
CA PHE A 258 3.99 16.45 -8.26
C PHE A 258 3.30 16.09 -9.59
N TRP A 259 2.32 16.87 -10.04
CA TRP A 259 1.79 16.77 -11.39
C TRP A 259 2.58 17.65 -12.39
N GLU A 260 3.31 18.62 -11.85
CA GLU A 260 4.11 19.58 -12.61
C GLU A 260 5.60 19.50 -12.27
N HIS A 261 5.96 18.79 -11.21
CA HIS A 261 7.34 18.66 -10.74
C HIS A 261 7.68 17.22 -10.39
N THR A 262 8.96 16.91 -10.39
CA THR A 262 9.47 15.59 -9.99
C THR A 262 10.80 15.71 -9.22
N LEU A 263 11.21 14.59 -8.63
CA LEU A 263 12.47 14.45 -7.92
C LEU A 263 13.57 13.92 -8.85
N PRO A 264 14.84 14.28 -8.63
CA PRO A 264 15.97 13.74 -9.40
C PRO A 264 16.17 12.22 -9.17
N THR A 265 15.53 11.64 -8.15
CA THR A 265 15.50 10.21 -7.85
C THR A 265 14.47 9.43 -8.67
N ALA A 266 13.62 10.09 -9.46
CA ALA A 266 12.57 9.43 -10.22
C ALA A 266 13.13 8.38 -11.19
N LEU A 267 12.64 7.15 -11.07
CA LEU A 267 13.10 5.98 -11.84
C LEU A 267 13.13 6.21 -13.35
N PRO A 268 12.08 6.74 -14.02
CA PRO A 268 12.10 6.92 -15.47
C PRO A 268 13.12 7.96 -15.91
N LEU A 269 13.38 9.01 -15.14
CA LEU A 269 14.37 10.02 -15.49
C LEU A 269 15.79 9.44 -15.55
N ILE A 270 16.14 8.64 -14.57
CA ILE A 270 17.47 8.02 -14.49
C ILE A 270 17.66 7.06 -15.67
N LEU A 271 16.63 6.25 -16.01
CA LEU A 271 16.69 5.31 -17.13
C LEU A 271 16.71 6.01 -18.50
N LYS A 272 16.02 7.13 -18.67
CA LYS A 272 16.12 7.95 -19.90
C LYS A 272 17.54 8.47 -20.12
N ARG A 273 18.24 8.87 -19.07
CA ARG A 273 19.66 9.28 -19.16
C ARG A 273 20.59 8.13 -19.58
N LEU A 274 20.17 6.88 -19.36
CA LEU A 274 20.84 5.67 -19.87
C LEU A 274 20.38 5.27 -21.28
N GLY A 275 19.49 6.04 -21.91
CA GLY A 275 19.01 5.84 -23.27
C GLY A 275 17.81 4.91 -23.41
N TYR A 276 17.14 4.57 -22.33
CA TYR A 276 15.91 3.76 -22.38
C TYR A 276 14.68 4.62 -22.64
N ARG A 277 13.84 4.19 -23.58
CA ARG A 277 12.47 4.66 -23.68
C ARG A 277 11.65 4.03 -22.55
N THR A 278 10.85 4.83 -21.85
CA THR A 278 10.15 4.41 -20.65
C THR A 278 8.64 4.36 -20.84
N SER A 279 8.03 3.22 -20.50
CA SER A 279 6.59 3.02 -20.63
C SER A 279 6.00 2.48 -19.32
N PHE A 280 4.90 3.08 -18.89
CA PHE A 280 4.13 2.66 -17.72
C PHE A 280 2.85 1.94 -18.18
N TRP A 281 2.60 0.74 -17.63
CA TRP A 281 1.45 -0.10 -17.94
C TRP A 281 0.73 -0.44 -16.64
N TYR A 282 -0.55 -0.16 -16.58
CA TYR A 282 -1.37 -0.41 -15.40
C TYR A 282 -2.64 -1.18 -15.77
N GLY A 283 -2.92 -2.30 -15.12
CA GLY A 283 -4.12 -3.12 -15.37
C GLY A 283 -5.44 -2.38 -15.14
N GLY A 284 -5.43 -1.35 -14.30
CA GLY A 284 -6.55 -0.46 -14.04
C GLY A 284 -6.59 0.77 -14.95
N GLY A 285 -7.51 1.68 -14.64
CA GLY A 285 -7.59 2.98 -15.31
C GLY A 285 -6.62 4.00 -14.71
N LEU A 286 -5.95 4.78 -15.55
CA LEU A 286 -4.98 5.79 -15.13
C LEU A 286 -5.58 6.92 -14.26
N ASN A 287 -6.90 7.01 -14.16
CA ASN A 287 -7.58 7.94 -13.25
C ASN A 287 -7.40 7.53 -11.77
N TRP A 288 -7.10 6.25 -11.50
CA TRP A 288 -6.79 5.82 -10.15
C TRP A 288 -5.51 6.50 -9.66
N GLY A 289 -5.55 7.00 -8.43
CA GLY A 289 -4.39 7.63 -7.80
C GLY A 289 -3.78 8.78 -8.63
N SER A 290 -4.59 9.48 -9.42
CA SER A 290 -4.16 10.60 -10.29
C SER A 290 -2.99 10.26 -11.23
N LEU A 291 -2.81 8.97 -11.60
CA LEU A 291 -1.70 8.50 -12.44
C LEU A 291 -1.66 9.19 -13.81
N THR A 292 -2.82 9.63 -14.33
CA THR A 292 -2.90 10.43 -15.57
C THR A 292 -2.02 11.69 -15.52
N HIS A 293 -1.85 12.28 -14.34
CA HIS A 293 -1.03 13.47 -14.12
C HIS A 293 0.36 13.12 -13.61
N PHE A 294 0.42 12.21 -12.64
CA PHE A 294 1.66 11.86 -11.94
C PHE A 294 2.68 11.14 -12.84
N ILE A 295 2.25 10.14 -13.62
CA ILE A 295 3.16 9.35 -14.46
C ILE A 295 3.91 10.20 -15.50
N PRO A 296 3.25 11.09 -16.27
CA PRO A 296 3.96 11.99 -17.17
C PRO A 296 4.87 12.98 -16.45
N ALA A 297 4.53 13.42 -15.23
CA ALA A 297 5.36 14.32 -14.43
C ALA A 297 6.65 13.65 -13.94
N LEU A 298 6.63 12.34 -13.69
CA LEU A 298 7.82 11.55 -13.39
C LEU A 298 8.77 11.39 -14.58
N GLY A 299 8.32 11.72 -15.81
CA GLY A 299 9.13 11.64 -17.01
C GLY A 299 8.96 10.36 -17.83
N PHE A 300 7.94 9.54 -17.63
CA PHE A 300 7.62 8.44 -18.54
C PHE A 300 7.25 8.96 -19.94
N ASP A 301 7.74 8.28 -20.99
CA ASP A 301 7.45 8.63 -22.39
C ASP A 301 6.04 8.20 -22.79
N ALA A 302 5.49 7.15 -22.18
CA ALA A 302 4.14 6.66 -22.44
C ALA A 302 3.52 6.05 -21.19
N ALA A 303 2.18 6.15 -21.07
CA ALA A 303 1.40 5.53 -20.02
C ALA A 303 0.14 4.88 -20.61
N TYR A 304 -0.16 3.64 -20.21
CA TYR A 304 -1.25 2.83 -20.71
C TYR A 304 -2.06 2.24 -19.58
N GLY A 305 -3.36 2.56 -19.53
CA GLY A 305 -4.32 1.89 -18.66
C GLY A 305 -4.91 0.65 -19.33
N GLY A 306 -5.21 -0.40 -18.59
CA GLY A 306 -5.87 -1.60 -19.11
C GLY A 306 -7.15 -1.31 -19.93
N PRO A 307 -8.08 -0.46 -19.42
CA PRO A 307 -9.25 -0.06 -20.18
C PRO A 307 -8.97 0.69 -21.48
N ASP A 308 -7.79 1.30 -21.63
CA ASP A 308 -7.41 2.06 -22.83
C ASP A 308 -6.83 1.16 -23.94
N ILE A 309 -6.28 0.02 -23.55
CA ILE A 309 -5.58 -0.88 -24.48
C ILE A 309 -6.36 -2.15 -24.79
N CYS A 310 -7.17 -2.65 -23.86
CA CYS A 310 -7.98 -3.85 -24.02
C CYS A 310 -9.36 -3.53 -24.62
N PRO A 311 -10.05 -4.51 -25.25
CA PRO A 311 -11.42 -4.33 -25.71
C PRO A 311 -12.36 -3.81 -24.62
N SER A 312 -13.35 -3.00 -25.02
CA SER A 312 -14.29 -2.37 -24.06
C SER A 312 -15.16 -3.38 -23.31
N ASP A 313 -15.34 -4.57 -23.84
CA ASP A 313 -16.07 -5.71 -23.27
C ASP A 313 -15.15 -6.73 -22.56
N ALA A 314 -13.86 -6.45 -22.48
CA ALA A 314 -12.92 -7.33 -21.79
C ALA A 314 -13.33 -7.53 -20.32
N PRO A 315 -13.32 -8.79 -19.85
CA PRO A 315 -13.57 -9.10 -18.44
C PRO A 315 -12.67 -8.31 -17.49
N ARG A 316 -13.27 -7.81 -16.42
CA ARG A 316 -12.57 -6.94 -15.47
C ARG A 316 -13.07 -7.11 -14.04
N THR A 317 -12.20 -6.82 -13.10
CA THR A 317 -12.58 -6.57 -11.70
C THR A 317 -13.04 -5.11 -11.56
N TRP A 318 -13.41 -4.71 -10.37
CA TRP A 318 -13.69 -3.30 -10.09
C TRP A 318 -12.45 -2.39 -10.25
N LEU A 319 -11.25 -2.94 -10.09
CA LEU A 319 -10.00 -2.18 -10.15
C LEU A 319 -9.42 -2.13 -11.57
N GLY A 320 -9.51 -3.22 -12.33
CA GLY A 320 -8.90 -3.27 -13.65
C GLY A 320 -9.29 -4.50 -14.49
N ILE A 321 -8.74 -4.56 -15.69
CA ILE A 321 -8.85 -5.71 -16.59
C ILE A 321 -8.22 -6.94 -15.93
N TYR A 322 -8.75 -8.13 -16.17
CA TYR A 322 -8.15 -9.37 -15.71
C TYR A 322 -6.69 -9.47 -16.17
N ASP A 323 -5.78 -9.79 -15.24
CA ASP A 323 -4.34 -9.71 -15.47
C ASP A 323 -3.88 -10.48 -16.72
N HIS A 324 -4.40 -11.68 -16.97
CA HIS A 324 -3.98 -12.45 -18.15
C HIS A 324 -4.32 -11.73 -19.47
N LEU A 325 -5.45 -11.04 -19.56
CA LEU A 325 -5.86 -10.27 -20.75
C LEU A 325 -5.05 -8.97 -20.89
N PHE A 326 -4.85 -8.29 -19.77
CA PHE A 326 -4.04 -7.07 -19.73
C PHE A 326 -2.59 -7.36 -20.14
N LEU A 327 -1.98 -8.38 -19.55
CA LEU A 327 -0.60 -8.77 -19.83
C LEU A 327 -0.41 -9.29 -21.25
N GLU A 328 -1.38 -10.05 -21.81
CA GLU A 328 -1.38 -10.49 -23.20
C GLU A 328 -1.37 -9.30 -24.16
N GLU A 329 -2.24 -8.31 -23.94
CA GLU A 329 -2.32 -7.10 -24.77
C GLU A 329 -1.09 -6.21 -24.62
N ALA A 330 -0.58 -6.03 -23.38
CA ALA A 330 0.67 -5.32 -23.13
C ALA A 330 1.84 -6.00 -23.86
N GLY A 331 1.98 -7.32 -23.72
CA GLY A 331 3.01 -8.09 -24.43
C GLY A 331 2.89 -8.01 -25.96
N ARG A 332 1.68 -8.06 -26.50
CA ARG A 332 1.44 -7.88 -27.93
C ARG A 332 1.92 -6.50 -28.42
N ARG A 333 1.64 -5.43 -27.67
CA ARG A 333 2.08 -4.07 -28.01
C ARG A 333 3.57 -3.90 -27.88
N ILE A 334 4.18 -4.44 -26.82
CA ILE A 334 5.64 -4.42 -26.62
C ILE A 334 6.36 -5.16 -27.75
N ARG A 335 5.83 -6.30 -28.20
CA ARG A 335 6.41 -7.02 -29.37
C ARG A 335 6.27 -6.26 -30.70
N ALA A 336 5.31 -5.33 -30.79
CA ALA A 336 5.17 -4.46 -31.95
C ALA A 336 6.05 -3.20 -31.92
N GLU A 337 6.74 -2.94 -30.78
CA GLU A 337 7.71 -1.85 -30.68
C GLU A 337 8.99 -2.19 -31.46
N GLY A 338 9.70 -1.16 -31.91
CA GLY A 338 11.00 -1.32 -32.56
C GLY A 338 12.11 -1.78 -31.60
N ASP A 339 13.34 -1.93 -32.09
CA ASP A 339 14.50 -2.48 -31.35
C ASP A 339 15.20 -1.50 -30.40
N ALA A 340 14.69 -0.28 -30.24
CA ALA A 340 15.30 0.67 -29.32
C ALA A 340 15.26 0.15 -27.87
N PRO A 341 16.30 0.46 -27.06
CA PRO A 341 16.27 0.10 -25.64
C PRO A 341 15.02 0.64 -24.95
N SER A 342 14.32 -0.21 -24.19
CA SER A 342 13.08 0.17 -23.51
C SER A 342 12.96 -0.43 -22.12
N PHE A 343 12.31 0.34 -21.26
CA PHE A 343 11.92 -0.02 -19.91
C PHE A 343 10.41 -0.03 -19.80
N HIS A 344 9.86 -1.12 -19.32
CA HIS A 344 8.44 -1.32 -19.14
C HIS A 344 8.15 -1.55 -17.67
N PHE A 345 7.50 -0.59 -17.02
CA PHE A 345 6.96 -0.76 -15.68
C PHE A 345 5.51 -1.25 -15.81
N ILE A 346 5.25 -2.46 -15.36
CA ILE A 346 3.96 -3.15 -15.54
C ILE A 346 3.37 -3.45 -14.17
N TYR A 347 2.17 -2.93 -13.91
CA TYR A 347 1.49 -3.09 -12.63
C TYR A 347 0.15 -3.81 -12.82
N THR A 348 0.00 -4.98 -12.19
CA THR A 348 -1.19 -5.82 -12.22
C THR A 348 -2.24 -5.40 -11.19
N THR A 349 -3.47 -5.93 -11.26
CA THR A 349 -4.57 -5.47 -10.39
C THR A 349 -5.50 -6.57 -9.91
N SER A 350 -5.46 -7.77 -10.48
CA SER A 350 -6.50 -8.78 -10.23
C SER A 350 -6.47 -9.37 -8.84
N ASN A 351 -5.29 -9.43 -8.20
CA ASN A 351 -5.14 -10.00 -6.86
C ASN A 351 -5.59 -9.02 -5.74
N HIS A 352 -6.65 -8.30 -6.00
CA HIS A 352 -7.25 -7.33 -5.08
C HIS A 352 -8.65 -7.77 -4.63
N GLY A 353 -8.98 -7.51 -3.35
CA GLY A 353 -10.31 -7.78 -2.82
C GLY A 353 -11.44 -7.08 -3.60
N PRO A 354 -12.63 -7.65 -3.68
CA PRO A 354 -13.16 -8.85 -3.05
C PRO A 354 -12.90 -10.17 -3.80
N TYR A 355 -11.95 -10.24 -4.72
CA TYR A 355 -11.49 -11.44 -5.42
C TYR A 355 -12.62 -12.16 -6.18
N LEU A 356 -13.31 -11.46 -7.04
CA LEU A 356 -14.48 -11.96 -7.80
C LEU A 356 -14.09 -12.37 -9.22
N LEU A 357 -13.27 -13.42 -9.34
CA LEU A 357 -12.89 -14.01 -10.62
C LEU A 357 -13.42 -15.46 -10.71
N PRO A 358 -13.72 -15.96 -11.92
CA PRO A 358 -14.11 -17.34 -12.13
C PRO A 358 -12.88 -18.26 -12.22
N PHE A 359 -12.17 -18.47 -11.11
CA PHE A 359 -10.85 -19.12 -11.05
C PHE A 359 -10.85 -20.52 -11.67
N GLU A 360 -11.91 -21.31 -11.43
CA GLU A 360 -12.03 -22.66 -11.95
C GLU A 360 -12.12 -22.68 -13.50
N GLU A 361 -12.69 -21.63 -14.10
CA GLU A 361 -12.72 -21.49 -15.56
C GLU A 361 -11.32 -21.25 -16.14
N TYR A 362 -10.43 -20.69 -15.33
CA TYR A 362 -9.00 -20.50 -15.68
C TYR A 362 -8.10 -21.65 -15.23
N GLY A 363 -8.69 -22.77 -14.76
CA GLY A 363 -7.96 -23.99 -14.46
C GLY A 363 -7.57 -24.16 -12.99
N PHE A 364 -8.09 -23.34 -12.06
CA PHE A 364 -7.84 -23.53 -10.64
C PHE A 364 -8.53 -24.81 -10.13
N ASP A 365 -7.76 -25.71 -9.53
CA ASP A 365 -8.32 -26.88 -8.85
C ASP A 365 -8.74 -26.52 -7.42
N ALA A 366 -10.05 -26.45 -7.19
CA ALA A 366 -10.62 -26.12 -5.88
C ALA A 366 -10.12 -27.05 -4.75
N ARG A 367 -9.71 -28.29 -5.06
CA ARG A 367 -9.20 -29.27 -4.09
C ARG A 367 -7.93 -28.79 -3.41
N ARG A 368 -7.11 -27.96 -4.05
CA ARG A 368 -5.93 -27.32 -3.45
C ARG A 368 -6.26 -26.61 -2.11
N LEU A 369 -7.47 -26.13 -1.96
CA LEU A 369 -7.94 -25.42 -0.76
C LEU A 369 -8.96 -26.22 0.04
N THR A 370 -9.92 -26.88 -0.62
CA THR A 370 -10.99 -27.59 0.08
C THR A 370 -10.49 -28.81 0.84
N ASP A 371 -9.47 -29.51 0.34
CA ASP A 371 -8.86 -30.64 1.03
C ASP A 371 -8.11 -30.23 2.30
N HIS A 372 -7.78 -28.94 2.41
CA HIS A 372 -7.21 -28.32 3.61
C HIS A 372 -8.24 -27.59 4.48
N GLY A 373 -9.55 -27.86 4.26
CA GLY A 373 -10.63 -27.33 5.08
C GLY A 373 -11.01 -25.87 4.81
N VAL A 374 -10.50 -25.26 3.73
CA VAL A 374 -10.93 -23.94 3.31
C VAL A 374 -12.29 -24.05 2.63
N ARG A 375 -13.29 -23.39 3.21
CA ARG A 375 -14.66 -23.42 2.67
C ARG A 375 -14.70 -22.73 1.31
N LYS A 376 -15.19 -23.45 0.29
CA LYS A 376 -15.43 -22.91 -1.05
C LYS A 376 -16.26 -21.62 -0.97
N ASP A 377 -15.96 -20.65 -1.82
CA ASP A 377 -16.59 -19.33 -1.93
C ASP A 377 -16.45 -18.41 -0.69
N SER A 378 -15.71 -18.84 0.33
CA SER A 378 -15.31 -17.94 1.40
C SER A 378 -14.34 -16.87 0.87
N LEU A 379 -14.24 -15.71 1.55
CA LEU A 379 -13.28 -14.67 1.19
C LEU A 379 -11.84 -15.23 1.16
N LYS A 380 -11.48 -16.07 2.14
CA LYS A 380 -10.19 -16.75 2.18
C LYS A 380 -9.97 -17.64 0.94
N TYR A 381 -10.96 -18.45 0.55
CA TYR A 381 -10.88 -19.27 -0.67
C TYR A 381 -10.61 -18.42 -1.90
N ARG A 382 -11.41 -17.37 -2.08
CA ARG A 382 -11.28 -16.49 -3.24
C ARG A 382 -9.95 -15.78 -3.29
N GLY A 383 -9.46 -15.27 -2.15
CA GLY A 383 -8.16 -14.60 -2.09
C GLY A 383 -7.00 -15.53 -2.42
N LEU A 384 -6.98 -16.74 -1.85
CA LEU A 384 -5.93 -17.73 -2.15
C LEU A 384 -6.00 -18.22 -3.61
N ALA A 385 -7.21 -18.45 -4.14
CA ALA A 385 -7.38 -18.78 -5.56
C ALA A 385 -6.94 -17.63 -6.48
N CYS A 386 -7.13 -16.39 -6.04
CA CYS A 386 -6.69 -15.21 -6.78
C CYS A 386 -5.16 -15.07 -6.78
N ALA A 387 -4.49 -15.38 -5.67
CA ALA A 387 -3.03 -15.41 -5.61
C ALA A 387 -2.46 -16.42 -6.63
N TRP A 388 -3.06 -17.65 -6.70
CA TRP A 388 -2.70 -18.62 -7.73
C TRP A 388 -2.91 -18.07 -9.16
N TYR A 389 -4.07 -17.45 -9.41
CA TYR A 389 -4.38 -16.89 -10.71
C TYR A 389 -3.39 -15.78 -11.11
N ALA A 390 -3.05 -14.88 -10.20
CA ALA A 390 -2.09 -13.81 -10.44
C ALA A 390 -0.69 -14.37 -10.74
N ASP A 391 -0.26 -15.40 -9.99
CA ASP A 391 1.00 -16.11 -10.22
C ASP A 391 1.07 -16.72 -11.63
N GLN A 392 0.00 -17.43 -12.06
CA GLN A 392 -0.07 -18.01 -13.39
C GLN A 392 -0.06 -16.95 -14.50
N ALA A 393 -0.82 -15.86 -14.34
CA ALA A 393 -0.87 -14.80 -15.35
C ALA A 393 0.47 -14.07 -15.50
N LEU A 394 1.10 -13.76 -14.37
CA LEU A 394 2.38 -13.05 -14.30
C LEU A 394 3.50 -13.90 -14.93
N CYS A 395 3.64 -15.16 -14.52
CA CYS A 395 4.71 -16.03 -15.00
C CYS A 395 4.53 -16.41 -16.47
N ARG A 396 3.29 -16.58 -16.94
CA ARG A 396 3.03 -16.77 -18.37
C ARG A 396 3.54 -15.58 -19.20
N PHE A 397 3.30 -14.35 -18.75
CA PHE A 397 3.84 -13.16 -19.40
C PHE A 397 5.37 -13.17 -19.40
N ILE A 398 6.01 -13.55 -18.29
CA ILE A 398 7.47 -13.66 -18.19
C ILE A 398 7.98 -14.69 -19.21
N ASP A 399 7.42 -15.90 -19.24
CA ASP A 399 7.80 -16.97 -20.18
C ASP A 399 7.70 -16.49 -21.64
N GLU A 400 6.62 -15.79 -22.00
CA GLU A 400 6.41 -15.25 -23.35
C GLU A 400 7.44 -14.16 -23.70
N MET A 401 7.77 -13.27 -22.74
CA MET A 401 8.74 -12.20 -22.97
C MET A 401 10.18 -12.73 -22.96
N GLN A 402 10.53 -13.72 -22.14
CA GLN A 402 11.83 -14.40 -22.19
C GLN A 402 12.03 -15.11 -23.53
N ALA A 403 11.00 -15.78 -24.05
CA ALA A 403 11.07 -16.42 -25.35
C ALA A 403 11.26 -15.42 -26.49
N ALA A 404 10.63 -14.24 -26.40
CA ALA A 404 10.74 -13.19 -27.42
C ALA A 404 12.04 -12.36 -27.29
N TYR A 405 12.53 -12.17 -26.09
CA TYR A 405 13.67 -11.30 -25.75
C TYR A 405 14.57 -11.98 -24.70
N PRO A 406 15.36 -12.99 -25.07
CA PRO A 406 16.12 -13.83 -24.13
C PRO A 406 17.16 -13.06 -23.30
N ASP A 407 17.63 -11.91 -23.76
CA ASP A 407 18.61 -11.07 -23.05
C ASP A 407 17.94 -9.95 -22.21
N SER A 408 16.68 -10.12 -21.84
CA SER A 408 15.96 -9.13 -21.03
C SER A 408 16.26 -9.26 -19.54
N LEU A 409 16.18 -8.14 -18.85
CA LEU A 409 16.19 -8.09 -17.40
C LEU A 409 14.74 -8.07 -16.89
N PHE A 410 14.40 -8.99 -16.00
CA PHE A 410 13.13 -9.05 -15.31
C PHE A 410 13.32 -8.69 -13.84
N ILE A 411 12.52 -7.77 -13.33
CA ILE A 411 12.41 -7.42 -11.92
C ILE A 411 10.97 -7.71 -11.52
N VAL A 412 10.76 -8.57 -10.56
CA VAL A 412 9.43 -9.00 -10.10
C VAL A 412 9.33 -8.78 -8.61
N THR A 413 8.35 -7.99 -8.18
CA THR A 413 8.06 -7.78 -6.76
C THR A 413 6.58 -7.56 -6.55
N GLY A 414 6.07 -7.91 -5.36
CA GLY A 414 4.73 -7.50 -4.96
C GLY A 414 4.75 -6.07 -4.44
N ASP A 415 3.67 -5.33 -4.63
CA ASP A 415 3.56 -3.97 -4.11
C ASP A 415 3.46 -3.93 -2.59
N HIS A 416 2.75 -4.85 -2.00
CA HIS A 416 2.65 -5.10 -0.55
C HIS A 416 2.13 -6.51 -0.28
N VAL A 417 1.88 -6.86 0.98
CA VAL A 417 1.24 -8.12 1.35
C VAL A 417 -0.27 -7.93 1.43
N GLY A 418 -1.06 -8.83 0.85
CA GLY A 418 -2.51 -8.82 0.98
C GLY A 418 -2.96 -9.04 2.43
N GLY A 419 -3.92 -8.22 2.90
CA GLY A 419 -4.28 -8.12 4.32
C GLY A 419 -5.05 -9.30 4.93
N GLU A 420 -5.42 -10.36 4.18
CA GLU A 420 -6.41 -11.33 4.66
C GLU A 420 -5.94 -12.79 4.67
N PHE A 421 -4.67 -13.04 4.60
CA PHE A 421 -4.11 -14.37 4.43
C PHE A 421 -3.43 -14.89 5.69
N PRO A 422 -3.06 -16.02 5.73
CA PRO A 422 -3.50 -17.35 5.32
C PRO A 422 -3.50 -18.36 6.45
N LEU A 423 -3.91 -17.99 7.66
CA LEU A 423 -4.05 -19.00 8.72
C LEU A 423 -5.07 -20.03 8.29
N ILE A 424 -4.59 -21.14 7.71
CA ILE A 424 -5.42 -22.27 7.31
C ILE A 424 -5.40 -23.28 8.45
N PRO A 425 -6.57 -23.59 9.06
CA PRO A 425 -6.65 -24.58 10.10
C PRO A 425 -6.06 -25.92 9.63
N GLY A 426 -5.20 -26.52 10.44
CA GLY A 426 -4.50 -27.78 10.10
C GLY A 426 -3.17 -27.61 9.39
N MET A 427 -2.86 -26.45 8.81
CA MET A 427 -1.55 -26.15 8.27
C MET A 427 -0.65 -25.38 9.23
N THR A 428 -1.24 -24.66 10.17
CA THR A 428 -0.53 -23.95 11.24
C THR A 428 -1.36 -24.01 12.53
N GLU A 429 -0.68 -24.21 13.65
CA GLU A 429 -1.30 -24.19 14.98
C GLU A 429 -1.53 -22.75 15.50
N ARG A 430 -0.99 -21.77 14.81
CA ARG A 430 -1.08 -20.35 15.21
C ARG A 430 -2.48 -19.79 14.95
N ARG A 431 -2.84 -18.79 15.74
CA ARG A 431 -4.10 -18.04 15.58
C ARG A 431 -3.91 -16.67 14.96
N GLU A 432 -2.65 -16.19 14.85
CA GLU A 432 -2.27 -14.87 14.35
C GLU A 432 -1.15 -14.99 13.32
N LEU A 433 -1.14 -14.05 12.37
CA LEU A 433 -0.08 -13.92 11.39
C LEU A 433 1.21 -13.46 12.06
N LEU A 434 2.33 -13.99 11.60
CA LEU A 434 3.65 -13.48 11.97
C LEU A 434 3.88 -12.11 11.34
N LEU A 435 4.76 -11.30 11.93
CA LEU A 435 5.13 -10.01 11.34
C LEU A 435 5.72 -10.18 9.93
N ARG A 436 6.56 -11.19 9.71
CA ARG A 436 7.08 -11.49 8.37
C ARG A 436 5.98 -11.77 7.35
N GLU A 437 4.91 -12.47 7.75
CA GLU A 437 3.77 -12.80 6.88
C GLU A 437 2.91 -11.56 6.56
N ARG A 438 2.99 -10.53 7.39
CA ARG A 438 2.25 -9.27 7.23
C ARG A 438 3.04 -8.19 6.50
N LEU A 439 4.37 -8.28 6.48
CA LEU A 439 5.24 -7.19 6.06
C LEU A 439 6.11 -7.53 4.85
N LEU A 440 6.46 -8.81 4.64
CA LEU A 440 7.41 -9.18 3.59
C LEU A 440 6.70 -9.44 2.27
N THR A 441 7.09 -8.68 1.26
CA THR A 441 6.68 -8.90 -0.12
C THR A 441 7.67 -9.82 -0.84
N SER A 442 7.31 -10.35 -2.01
CA SER A 442 8.23 -11.15 -2.81
C SER A 442 9.19 -10.27 -3.60
N PHE A 443 10.39 -10.78 -3.86
CA PHE A 443 11.34 -10.17 -4.77
C PHE A 443 12.11 -11.22 -5.56
N SER A 444 12.21 -11.00 -6.87
CA SER A 444 13.04 -11.80 -7.78
C SER A 444 13.59 -10.92 -8.89
N MET A 445 14.82 -11.20 -9.33
CA MET A 445 15.45 -10.53 -10.47
C MET A 445 16.12 -11.58 -11.35
N HIS A 446 15.89 -11.52 -12.66
CA HIS A 446 16.41 -12.48 -13.62
C HIS A 446 17.09 -11.79 -14.81
N HIS A 447 18.27 -12.27 -15.17
CA HIS A 447 18.96 -11.95 -16.44
C HIS A 447 19.98 -13.06 -16.72
N PRO A 448 20.21 -13.50 -17.97
CA PRO A 448 21.11 -14.62 -18.28
C PRO A 448 22.55 -14.50 -17.78
N GLN A 449 23.02 -13.32 -17.45
CA GLN A 449 24.36 -13.06 -16.91
C GLN A 449 24.37 -12.81 -15.39
N LEU A 450 23.18 -12.80 -14.76
CA LEU A 450 23.07 -12.47 -13.34
C LEU A 450 23.48 -13.67 -12.49
N MET A 451 24.20 -13.42 -11.40
CA MET A 451 24.61 -14.44 -10.44
C MET A 451 24.25 -14.03 -9.03
N LYS A 452 23.98 -14.99 -8.15
CA LYS A 452 23.72 -14.74 -6.73
C LYS A 452 24.84 -13.97 -6.04
N ALA A 453 26.09 -14.19 -6.49
CA ALA A 453 27.26 -13.48 -5.96
C ALA A 453 27.22 -11.96 -6.21
N ASP A 454 26.52 -11.51 -7.25
CA ASP A 454 26.39 -10.08 -7.57
C ASP A 454 25.60 -9.31 -6.52
N PHE A 455 24.85 -10.00 -5.66
CA PHE A 455 24.01 -9.42 -4.62
C PHE A 455 24.69 -9.41 -3.23
N ALA A 456 26.01 -9.46 -3.17
CA ALA A 456 26.83 -9.36 -1.95
C ALA A 456 26.42 -10.32 -0.82
N GLY A 457 25.70 -11.41 -1.13
CA GLY A 457 25.18 -12.37 -0.16
C GLY A 457 24.04 -11.83 0.71
N ASN A 458 23.33 -10.79 0.26
CA ASN A 458 22.21 -10.21 0.98
C ASN A 458 21.05 -11.21 1.09
N MET A 459 20.54 -11.35 2.32
CA MET A 459 19.34 -12.12 2.65
C MET A 459 18.13 -11.21 2.92
N ILE A 460 18.35 -9.88 2.88
CA ILE A 460 17.37 -8.84 3.14
C ILE A 460 17.41 -7.79 2.04
N GLY A 461 16.30 -7.10 1.83
CA GLY A 461 16.20 -5.98 0.91
C GLY A 461 14.86 -5.25 1.05
N GLY A 462 14.68 -4.24 0.24
CA GLY A 462 13.43 -3.48 0.15
C GLY A 462 13.29 -2.74 -1.18
N HIS A 463 12.11 -2.20 -1.43
CA HIS A 463 11.79 -1.54 -2.69
C HIS A 463 12.79 -0.45 -3.08
N MET A 464 13.27 0.35 -2.11
CA MET A 464 14.22 1.43 -2.41
C MET A 464 15.61 0.94 -2.79
N ASN A 465 15.94 -0.32 -2.52
CA ASN A 465 17.18 -0.93 -3.00
C ASN A 465 17.13 -1.32 -4.48
N ILE A 466 15.92 -1.42 -5.09
CA ILE A 466 15.77 -1.91 -6.48
C ILE A 466 16.38 -0.93 -7.49
N LEU A 467 16.05 0.37 -7.39
CA LEU A 467 16.57 1.38 -8.30
C LEU A 467 18.11 1.43 -8.33
N PRO A 468 18.81 1.61 -7.19
CA PRO A 468 20.27 1.65 -7.22
C PRO A 468 20.87 0.31 -7.69
N THR A 469 20.26 -0.84 -7.38
CA THR A 469 20.70 -2.13 -7.88
C THR A 469 20.62 -2.19 -9.40
N LEU A 470 19.48 -1.79 -9.97
CA LEU A 470 19.29 -1.76 -11.42
C LEU A 470 20.37 -0.89 -12.08
N ILE A 471 20.64 0.28 -11.52
CA ILE A 471 21.65 1.20 -12.09
C ILE A 471 23.06 0.61 -11.99
N GLU A 472 23.46 0.06 -10.85
CA GLU A 472 24.79 -0.57 -10.69
C GLU A 472 24.97 -1.80 -11.61
N LEU A 473 23.88 -2.50 -11.95
CA LEU A 473 23.95 -3.64 -12.87
C LEU A 473 24.18 -3.22 -14.32
N ILE A 474 23.65 -2.06 -14.78
CA ILE A 474 23.61 -1.72 -16.21
C ILE A 474 24.34 -0.42 -16.61
N ALA A 475 24.61 0.46 -15.64
CA ALA A 475 25.17 1.77 -15.97
C ALA A 475 26.68 1.72 -16.25
N PRO A 476 27.18 2.55 -17.17
CA PRO A 476 28.61 2.67 -17.39
C PRO A 476 29.31 3.29 -16.17
N GLN A 477 30.60 2.98 -16.02
CA GLN A 477 31.42 3.59 -14.97
C GLN A 477 31.37 5.12 -15.04
N GLY A 478 31.19 5.75 -13.89
CA GLY A 478 31.14 7.20 -13.78
C GLY A 478 29.75 7.81 -13.99
N PHE A 479 28.71 6.99 -14.25
CA PHE A 479 27.34 7.48 -14.34
C PHE A 479 26.84 7.93 -12.96
N SER A 480 26.49 9.22 -12.83
CA SER A 480 26.01 9.81 -11.57
C SER A 480 24.49 9.74 -11.49
N TYR A 481 23.96 9.36 -10.33
CA TYR A 481 22.53 9.26 -10.05
C TYR A 481 22.26 9.51 -8.56
N TYR A 482 20.98 9.63 -8.19
CA TYR A 482 20.55 9.78 -6.80
C TYR A 482 19.77 8.54 -6.37
N ALA A 483 20.07 8.01 -5.16
CA ALA A 483 19.31 6.94 -4.55
C ALA A 483 19.43 7.02 -3.03
N ILE A 484 18.28 7.02 -2.34
CA ILE A 484 18.22 7.17 -0.88
C ILE A 484 18.69 5.92 -0.14
N GLU A 485 18.74 4.77 -0.82
CA GLU A 485 19.18 3.49 -0.28
C GLU A 485 20.38 2.92 -1.05
N LYS A 486 21.06 1.96 -0.44
CA LYS A 486 22.17 1.22 -1.06
C LYS A 486 21.65 0.21 -2.10
N PRO A 487 22.42 -0.12 -3.13
CA PRO A 487 22.10 -1.23 -4.03
C PRO A 487 22.27 -2.58 -3.32
N LEU A 488 21.55 -3.58 -3.76
CA LEU A 488 21.72 -4.98 -3.31
C LEU A 488 23.06 -5.59 -3.70
N THR A 489 23.81 -4.94 -4.58
CA THR A 489 25.20 -5.29 -4.91
C THR A 489 26.20 -4.92 -3.81
N GLU A 490 25.80 -4.11 -2.86
CA GLU A 490 26.51 -3.80 -1.62
C GLU A 490 25.88 -4.58 -0.45
N ARG A 491 26.67 -4.86 0.58
CA ARG A 491 26.16 -5.53 1.78
C ARG A 491 25.22 -4.60 2.57
N LEU A 492 24.05 -5.12 2.90
CA LEU A 492 23.08 -4.45 3.74
C LEU A 492 23.14 -5.00 5.17
N ASP A 493 23.19 -4.13 6.16
CA ASP A 493 23.08 -4.50 7.57
C ASP A 493 21.63 -4.53 8.03
N HIS A 494 20.81 -3.61 7.51
CA HIS A 494 19.39 -3.49 7.76
C HIS A 494 18.69 -2.77 6.61
N VAL A 495 17.36 -2.80 6.61
CA VAL A 495 16.47 -2.04 5.73
C VAL A 495 15.43 -1.38 6.59
N VAL A 496 15.16 -0.09 6.36
CA VAL A 496 14.14 0.67 7.07
C VAL A 496 13.17 1.30 6.07
N THR A 497 11.90 1.26 6.39
CA THR A 497 10.82 1.93 5.65
C THR A 497 10.03 2.80 6.63
N PRO A 498 9.15 3.70 6.17
CA PRO A 498 8.30 4.49 7.08
C PRO A 498 7.40 3.67 8.02
N TYR A 499 7.29 2.37 7.82
CA TYR A 499 6.37 1.48 8.55
C TYR A 499 7.06 0.37 9.31
N ALA A 500 8.19 -0.13 8.79
CA ALA A 500 8.82 -1.34 9.24
C ALA A 500 10.34 -1.28 9.09
N TRP A 501 11.02 -2.12 9.82
CA TRP A 501 12.45 -2.36 9.68
C TRP A 501 12.75 -3.84 9.60
N LEU A 502 13.88 -4.19 9.02
CA LEU A 502 14.32 -5.55 8.76
C LEU A 502 15.84 -5.65 8.96
N THR A 503 16.26 -6.62 9.73
CA THR A 503 17.66 -7.05 9.87
C THR A 503 17.81 -8.47 9.35
N GLN A 504 19.03 -9.02 9.39
CA GLN A 504 19.27 -10.43 9.04
C GLN A 504 18.53 -11.41 9.97
N GLU A 505 18.12 -10.98 11.15
CA GLU A 505 17.58 -11.86 12.20
C GLU A 505 16.13 -11.51 12.56
N GLU A 506 15.70 -10.25 12.39
CA GLU A 506 14.46 -9.74 12.94
C GLU A 506 13.73 -8.82 11.95
N VAL A 507 12.41 -8.79 12.10
CA VAL A 507 11.53 -7.80 11.46
C VAL A 507 10.70 -7.09 12.51
N GLY A 508 10.52 -5.78 12.35
CA GLY A 508 9.74 -4.97 13.28
C GLY A 508 8.76 -4.05 12.57
N HIS A 509 7.67 -3.74 13.27
CA HIS A 509 6.67 -2.78 12.84
C HIS A 509 6.72 -1.54 13.72
N TYR A 510 6.98 -0.40 13.11
CA TYR A 510 7.26 0.85 13.82
C TYR A 510 6.06 1.36 14.63
N GLN A 511 4.87 1.41 14.02
CA GLN A 511 3.68 1.98 14.67
C GLN A 511 3.19 1.16 15.86
N ASP A 512 3.24 -0.18 15.74
CA ASP A 512 2.82 -1.10 16.82
C ASP A 512 3.92 -1.30 17.86
N ARG A 513 5.13 -0.80 17.63
CA ARG A 513 6.33 -1.04 18.44
C ARG A 513 6.52 -2.52 18.76
N THR A 514 6.38 -3.36 17.74
CA THR A 514 6.53 -4.82 17.84
C THR A 514 7.67 -5.30 16.99
N ALA A 515 8.38 -6.30 17.45
CA ALA A 515 9.44 -6.99 16.71
C ALA A 515 9.27 -8.50 16.79
N GLN A 516 9.79 -9.22 15.79
CA GLN A 516 9.75 -10.68 15.75
C GLN A 516 10.99 -11.22 15.03
N ALA A 517 11.59 -12.28 15.57
CA ALA A 517 12.66 -12.96 14.88
C ALA A 517 12.15 -13.65 13.61
N LEU A 518 12.91 -13.58 12.52
CA LEU A 518 12.55 -14.15 11.22
C LEU A 518 12.39 -15.67 11.24
N THR A 519 13.08 -16.34 12.18
CA THR A 519 13.07 -17.80 12.31
C THR A 519 12.01 -18.35 13.25
N VAL A 520 11.28 -17.50 13.99
CA VAL A 520 10.28 -17.98 14.96
C VAL A 520 8.95 -18.33 14.31
N THR A 521 8.32 -19.32 14.90
CA THR A 521 6.98 -19.80 14.54
C THR A 521 5.87 -19.19 15.38
N ALA A 522 6.19 -18.48 16.48
CA ALA A 522 5.24 -17.78 17.34
C ALA A 522 5.96 -16.83 18.32
N GLY A 523 5.23 -15.80 18.75
CA GLY A 523 5.67 -14.84 19.77
C GLY A 523 6.24 -13.54 19.21
N THR A 524 6.15 -12.47 20.00
CA THR A 524 6.75 -11.15 19.71
C THR A 524 7.92 -10.93 20.65
N LEU A 525 8.97 -10.29 20.14
CA LEU A 525 10.08 -9.79 20.96
C LEU A 525 9.65 -8.46 21.60
N PRO A 526 10.12 -8.18 22.83
CA PRO A 526 9.94 -6.87 23.41
C PRO A 526 10.69 -5.81 22.59
N TRP A 527 10.12 -4.63 22.46
CA TRP A 527 10.80 -3.48 21.86
C TRP A 527 12.04 -3.13 22.67
N GLN A 528 13.21 -3.15 22.05
CA GLN A 528 14.49 -2.93 22.69
C GLN A 528 15.01 -1.52 22.42
N VAL A 529 15.92 -1.03 23.27
CA VAL A 529 16.55 0.30 23.12
C VAL A 529 17.30 0.40 21.78
N ASP A 530 17.93 -0.69 21.34
CA ASP A 530 18.68 -0.73 20.08
C ASP A 530 17.79 -0.60 18.84
N THR A 531 16.48 -0.83 18.97
CA THR A 531 15.50 -0.64 17.89
C THR A 531 15.04 0.81 17.75
N GLU A 532 15.32 1.67 18.73
CA GLU A 532 14.95 3.10 18.67
C GLU A 532 15.66 3.82 17.51
N ARG A 533 16.87 3.43 17.15
CA ARG A 533 17.58 3.96 15.97
C ARG A 533 16.78 3.75 14.67
N PHE A 534 16.09 2.61 14.51
CA PHE A 534 15.27 2.35 13.34
C PHE A 534 14.01 3.23 13.31
N ALA A 535 13.50 3.60 14.49
CA ALA A 535 12.43 4.57 14.60
C ALA A 535 12.89 5.97 14.15
N GLU A 536 14.10 6.38 14.56
CA GLU A 536 14.70 7.65 14.11
C GLU A 536 14.93 7.66 12.58
N GLU A 537 15.39 6.54 12.01
CA GLU A 537 15.55 6.39 10.56
C GLU A 537 14.18 6.44 9.84
N CYS A 538 13.13 5.78 10.38
CA CYS A 538 11.77 5.88 9.85
C CYS A 538 11.29 7.33 9.79
N ASP A 539 11.44 8.06 10.90
CA ASP A 539 11.05 9.47 10.99
C ASP A 539 11.85 10.34 10.02
N ALA A 540 13.15 10.05 9.84
CA ALA A 540 14.01 10.76 8.92
C ALA A 540 13.62 10.55 7.44
N TYR A 541 13.23 9.34 7.04
CA TYR A 541 12.72 9.09 5.68
C TYR A 541 11.40 9.80 5.41
N VAL A 542 10.48 9.82 6.39
CA VAL A 542 9.24 10.60 6.30
C VAL A 542 9.57 12.07 6.12
N GLU A 543 10.49 12.58 6.93
CA GLU A 543 10.88 13.98 6.92
C GLU A 543 11.61 14.38 5.62
N LEU A 544 12.44 13.51 5.06
CA LEU A 544 13.10 13.75 3.77
C LEU A 544 12.07 14.07 2.68
N THR A 545 11.02 13.26 2.55
CA THR A 545 9.98 13.49 1.56
C THR A 545 9.14 14.73 1.89
N ALA A 546 8.77 14.91 3.18
CA ALA A 546 8.03 16.08 3.63
C ALA A 546 8.77 17.40 3.38
N TYR A 547 10.10 17.39 3.48
CA TYR A 547 10.93 18.54 3.17
C TYR A 547 10.75 19.00 1.72
N TYR A 548 10.78 18.09 0.75
CA TYR A 548 10.57 18.43 -0.67
C TYR A 548 9.13 18.88 -0.97
N VAL A 549 8.14 18.42 -0.20
CA VAL A 549 6.78 18.97 -0.29
C VAL A 549 6.72 20.43 0.16
N ARG A 550 7.54 20.82 1.15
CA ARG A 550 7.64 22.20 1.64
C ARG A 550 8.55 23.11 0.79
N HIS A 551 9.49 22.51 0.03
CA HIS A 551 10.49 23.19 -0.77
C HIS A 551 10.37 22.86 -2.26
N PRO A 552 9.26 23.29 -2.92
CA PRO A 552 9.02 22.98 -4.32
C PRO A 552 10.07 23.56 -5.28
N GLU A 553 10.82 24.58 -4.87
CA GLU A 553 11.92 25.17 -5.63
C GLU A 553 13.11 24.23 -5.86
N LEU A 554 13.20 23.13 -5.10
CA LEU A 554 14.23 22.10 -5.24
C LEU A 554 13.82 20.98 -6.23
N LEU A 555 12.58 20.98 -6.67
CA LEU A 555 12.05 19.97 -7.59
C LEU A 555 12.36 20.35 -9.05
N ILE A 556 12.47 19.34 -9.90
CA ILE A 556 12.63 19.51 -11.35
C ILE A 556 11.25 19.75 -11.95
N ARG A 557 11.10 20.81 -12.75
CA ARG A 557 9.86 21.08 -13.48
C ARG A 557 9.69 20.10 -14.64
N LYS A 558 8.46 19.69 -14.89
CA LYS A 558 8.12 18.81 -16.01
C LYS A 558 8.52 19.39 -17.36
N GLU A 559 8.44 20.71 -17.52
CA GLU A 559 8.82 21.41 -18.75
C GLU A 559 10.33 21.41 -19.02
N ASP A 560 11.15 21.10 -18.01
CA ASP A 560 12.62 21.02 -18.09
C ASP A 560 13.11 19.58 -18.34
N LEU A 561 12.17 18.59 -18.45
CA LEU A 561 12.47 17.19 -18.74
C LEU A 561 12.52 16.94 -20.25
#